data_cda9c47c00aa62fd533f7c19f0ca0243
#
_entry.id   cda9c47c00aa62fd533f7c19f0ca0243
#
_cell.length_a   1.000
_cell.length_b   1.000
_cell.length_c   1.000
_cell.angle_alpha   90.00
_cell.angle_beta   90.00
_cell.angle_gamma   90.00
#
_symmetry.space_group_name_H-M   'P 1'
#
loop_
_entity.id
_entity.type
_entity.pdbx_description
1 polymer ?
#
loop_
_entity_poly.entity_id
_entity_poly.type
_entity_poly.pdbx_seq_one_letter_code
_entity_poly.pdbx_strand_id
1 'polypeptide(L)'
;MEIYMKKLLIVAALFGTIALNAEVTAGEKVYKENCAICHTITGGGGLGPDFNMVAYTRHKEEIEYYAKDPYSLYEAFGYSANAMPTLPLEDQQFKDVAEYISSLQPFKKWMIKSKKELKVKTSEHNETNSTQPKS
;
A
#
# COMPACT_ATOMS: atom_id res chain seq x y z
N MET A 1 -36.47 -23.78 -3.29
CA MET A 1 -35.79 -22.58 -3.85
C MET A 1 -34.92 -21.85 -2.84
N GLU A 2 -35.34 -21.60 -1.61
CA GLU A 2 -34.56 -20.93 -0.57
C GLU A 2 -33.24 -21.63 -0.18
N ILE A 3 -33.22 -22.96 -0.13
CA ILE A 3 -32.01 -23.72 0.26
C ILE A 3 -30.89 -23.58 -0.80
N TYR A 4 -31.25 -23.50 -2.07
CA TYR A 4 -30.30 -23.34 -3.16
C TYR A 4 -29.70 -21.90 -3.17
N MET A 5 -30.50 -20.88 -2.89
CA MET A 5 -30.00 -19.49 -2.77
C MET A 5 -29.06 -19.34 -1.58
N LYS A 6 -29.35 -19.92 -0.42
CA LYS A 6 -28.44 -19.88 0.75
C LYS A 6 -27.15 -20.63 0.48
N LYS A 7 -27.15 -21.75 -0.21
CA LYS A 7 -25.94 -22.48 -0.61
C LYS A 7 -25.11 -21.70 -1.63
N LEU A 8 -25.76 -21.01 -2.58
CA LEU A 8 -25.08 -20.19 -3.59
C LEU A 8 -24.35 -18.99 -2.95
N LEU A 9 -24.98 -18.35 -1.96
CA LEU A 9 -24.39 -17.23 -1.21
C LEU A 9 -23.18 -17.66 -0.36
N ILE A 10 -23.24 -18.86 0.24
CA ILE A 10 -22.11 -19.38 1.03
C ILE A 10 -20.92 -19.72 0.13
N VAL A 11 -21.15 -20.29 -1.05
CA VAL A 11 -20.10 -20.60 -2.03
C VAL A 11 -19.47 -19.32 -2.55
N ALA A 12 -20.24 -18.29 -2.86
CA ALA A 12 -19.72 -16.99 -3.31
C ALA A 12 -18.87 -16.29 -2.23
N ALA A 13 -19.26 -16.40 -0.95
CA ALA A 13 -18.48 -15.83 0.17
C ALA A 13 -17.13 -16.54 0.39
N LEU A 14 -17.08 -17.86 0.14
CA LEU A 14 -15.84 -18.65 0.27
C LEU A 14 -14.84 -18.35 -0.85
N PHE A 15 -15.30 -18.05 -2.07
CA PHE A 15 -14.40 -17.69 -3.18
C PHE A 15 -13.78 -16.28 -3.04
N GLY A 16 -14.48 -15.35 -2.39
CA GLY A 16 -13.98 -13.97 -2.21
C GLY A 16 -12.76 -13.84 -1.29
N THR A 17 -12.58 -14.76 -0.34
CA THR A 17 -11.46 -14.71 0.63
C THR A 17 -10.16 -15.31 0.10
N ILE A 18 -10.20 -16.14 -0.94
CA ILE A 18 -9.03 -16.80 -1.50
C ILE A 18 -8.20 -15.84 -2.35
N ALA A 19 -8.81 -14.87 -3.04
CA ALA A 19 -8.14 -13.96 -3.95
C ALA A 19 -7.16 -13.00 -3.23
N LEU A 20 -7.53 -12.46 -2.07
CA LEU A 20 -6.68 -11.52 -1.31
C LEU A 20 -5.39 -12.16 -0.76
N ASN A 21 -5.45 -13.44 -0.40
CA ASN A 21 -4.26 -14.16 0.06
C ASN A 21 -3.30 -14.53 -1.09
N ALA A 22 -3.82 -14.71 -2.30
CA ALA A 22 -3.01 -15.05 -3.46
C ALA A 22 -2.10 -13.89 -3.89
N GLU A 23 -2.57 -12.65 -3.86
CA GLU A 23 -1.78 -11.46 -4.21
C GLU A 23 -0.64 -11.22 -3.21
N VAL A 24 -0.89 -11.36 -1.91
CA VAL A 24 0.16 -11.20 -0.88
C VAL A 24 1.22 -12.30 -1.04
N THR A 25 0.82 -13.54 -1.34
CA THR A 25 1.77 -14.65 -1.57
C THR A 25 2.57 -14.46 -2.84
N ALA A 26 1.97 -13.97 -3.93
CA ALA A 26 2.65 -13.63 -5.16
C ALA A 26 3.68 -12.51 -4.93
N GLY A 27 3.29 -11.46 -4.22
CA GLY A 27 4.16 -10.34 -3.86
C GLY A 27 5.33 -10.75 -2.96
N GLU A 28 5.12 -11.66 -2.00
CA GLU A 28 6.19 -12.22 -1.19
C GLU A 28 7.23 -12.97 -2.03
N LYS A 29 6.77 -13.70 -3.04
CA LYS A 29 7.66 -14.37 -3.97
C LYS A 29 8.49 -13.35 -4.76
N VAL A 30 7.87 -12.33 -5.33
CA VAL A 30 8.58 -11.25 -6.04
C VAL A 30 9.61 -10.58 -5.14
N TYR A 31 9.26 -10.29 -3.89
CA TYR A 31 10.19 -9.76 -2.89
C TYR A 31 11.41 -10.65 -2.71
N LYS A 32 11.22 -11.93 -2.44
CA LYS A 32 12.32 -12.90 -2.20
C LYS A 32 13.26 -13.02 -3.38
N GLU A 33 12.72 -12.99 -4.59
CA GLU A 33 13.47 -13.21 -5.82
C GLU A 33 14.20 -11.95 -6.32
N ASN A 34 13.65 -10.74 -6.05
CA ASN A 34 14.14 -9.51 -6.69
C ASN A 34 14.56 -8.41 -5.71
N CYS A 35 14.03 -8.38 -4.50
CA CYS A 35 14.19 -7.25 -3.58
C CYS A 35 15.04 -7.59 -2.36
N ALA A 36 14.99 -8.84 -1.87
CA ALA A 36 15.58 -9.27 -0.62
C ALA A 36 17.11 -9.19 -0.59
N ILE A 37 17.76 -9.09 -1.74
CA ILE A 37 19.21 -8.91 -1.83
C ILE A 37 19.64 -7.52 -1.32
N CYS A 38 18.79 -6.51 -1.47
CA CYS A 38 19.07 -5.13 -1.09
C CYS A 38 18.18 -4.61 0.04
N HIS A 39 17.00 -5.19 0.24
CA HIS A 39 16.01 -4.74 1.21
C HIS A 39 15.69 -5.82 2.22
N THR A 40 15.81 -5.49 3.50
CA THR A 40 15.30 -6.32 4.59
C THR A 40 13.85 -5.95 4.91
N ILE A 41 13.12 -6.82 5.58
CA ILE A 41 11.78 -6.49 6.10
C ILE A 41 11.93 -5.68 7.38
N THR A 42 12.83 -6.10 8.28
CA THR A 42 13.13 -5.43 9.56
C THR A 42 14.61 -5.55 9.87
N GLY A 43 15.17 -4.61 10.63
CA GLY A 43 16.50 -4.76 11.22
C GLY A 43 17.63 -3.99 10.56
N GLY A 44 17.39 -3.21 9.51
CA GLY A 44 18.30 -2.16 9.03
C GLY A 44 19.65 -2.66 8.52
N GLY A 45 19.72 -3.83 7.87
CA GLY A 45 20.98 -4.40 7.39
C GLY A 45 21.15 -4.41 5.87
N GLY A 46 20.18 -3.89 5.11
CA GLY A 46 20.21 -3.88 3.66
C GLY A 46 20.88 -2.62 3.07
N LEU A 47 21.12 -2.65 1.76
CA LEU A 47 21.56 -1.48 1.00
C LEU A 47 20.46 -0.42 0.85
N GLY A 48 19.20 -0.87 0.79
CA GLY A 48 18.01 -0.03 0.72
C GLY A 48 17.26 0.01 2.06
N PRO A 49 16.22 0.87 2.17
CA PRO A 49 15.42 0.98 3.37
C PRO A 49 14.66 -0.31 3.68
N ASP A 50 14.42 -0.56 4.96
CA ASP A 50 13.56 -1.67 5.41
C ASP A 50 12.14 -1.54 4.90
N PHE A 51 11.56 -2.63 4.44
CA PHE A 51 10.19 -2.61 3.92
C PHE A 51 9.13 -2.34 4.98
N ASN A 52 9.39 -2.63 6.25
CA ASN A 52 8.54 -2.18 7.34
C ASN A 52 8.47 -0.65 7.43
N MET A 53 9.61 0.05 7.25
CA MET A 53 9.66 1.52 7.21
C MET A 53 9.02 2.07 5.94
N VAL A 54 9.25 1.44 4.81
CA VAL A 54 8.58 1.81 3.54
C VAL A 54 7.06 1.66 3.69
N ALA A 55 6.58 0.52 4.18
CA ALA A 55 5.17 0.29 4.45
C ALA A 55 4.56 1.29 5.44
N TYR A 56 5.32 1.74 6.43
CA TYR A 56 4.88 2.74 7.40
C TYR A 56 4.78 4.15 6.81
N THR A 57 5.70 4.54 5.93
CA THR A 57 5.84 5.91 5.43
C THR A 57 5.19 6.15 4.07
N ARG A 58 4.96 5.12 3.26
CA ARG A 58 4.47 5.22 1.88
C ARG A 58 3.12 4.52 1.69
N HIS A 59 2.33 5.03 0.76
CA HIS A 59 1.12 4.36 0.28
C HIS A 59 1.48 3.27 -0.72
N LYS A 60 0.59 2.29 -0.89
CA LYS A 60 0.79 1.19 -1.83
C LYS A 60 1.08 1.68 -3.25
N GLU A 61 0.32 2.66 -3.70
CA GLU A 61 0.44 3.27 -5.02
C GLU A 61 1.79 3.98 -5.20
N GLU A 62 2.32 4.61 -4.16
CA GLU A 62 3.64 5.22 -4.16
C GLU A 62 4.75 4.17 -4.24
N ILE A 63 4.58 3.04 -3.55
CA ILE A 63 5.53 1.92 -3.58
C ILE A 63 5.59 1.32 -4.99
N GLU A 64 4.43 1.04 -5.60
CA GLU A 64 4.33 0.55 -6.97
C GLU A 64 4.98 1.53 -7.95
N TYR A 65 4.62 2.81 -7.85
CA TYR A 65 5.11 3.85 -8.74
C TYR A 65 6.62 4.01 -8.69
N TYR A 66 7.19 4.08 -7.47
CA TYR A 66 8.63 4.17 -7.28
C TYR A 66 9.37 2.92 -7.78
N ALA A 67 8.86 1.73 -7.53
CA ALA A 67 9.51 0.49 -7.95
C ALA A 67 9.60 0.35 -9.47
N LYS A 68 8.65 0.91 -10.21
CA LYS A 68 8.64 0.92 -11.68
C LYS A 68 9.72 1.81 -12.30
N ASP A 69 9.94 2.98 -11.72
CA ASP A 69 10.89 3.97 -12.24
C ASP A 69 11.66 4.70 -11.13
N PRO A 70 12.53 3.98 -10.41
CA PRO A 70 13.29 4.56 -9.31
C PRO A 70 14.26 5.66 -9.78
N TYR A 71 14.73 5.57 -11.03
CA TYR A 71 15.69 6.54 -11.57
C TYR A 71 15.09 7.92 -11.74
N SER A 72 13.87 8.02 -12.23
CA SER A 72 13.21 9.32 -12.42
C SER A 72 12.60 9.90 -11.14
N LEU A 73 12.41 9.06 -10.11
CA LEU A 73 11.60 9.41 -8.94
C LEU A 73 12.40 9.59 -7.64
N TYR A 74 13.69 9.23 -7.59
CA TYR A 74 14.43 9.20 -6.33
C TYR A 74 14.46 10.56 -5.61
N GLU A 75 14.65 11.66 -6.32
CA GLU A 75 14.65 13.01 -5.74
C GLU A 75 13.27 13.41 -5.21
N ALA A 76 12.22 13.15 -5.97
CA ALA A 76 10.84 13.43 -5.57
C ALA A 76 10.41 12.62 -4.33
N PHE A 77 11.01 11.45 -4.14
CA PHE A 77 10.80 10.60 -2.95
C PHE A 77 11.75 10.93 -1.79
N GLY A 78 12.62 11.94 -1.95
CA GLY A 78 13.49 12.45 -0.89
C GLY A 78 14.80 11.68 -0.73
N TYR A 79 15.24 10.94 -1.74
CA TYR A 79 16.52 10.26 -1.74
C TYR A 79 17.59 11.13 -2.38
N SER A 80 18.81 11.14 -1.82
CA SER A 80 19.94 11.93 -2.31
C SER A 80 20.63 11.31 -3.53
N ALA A 81 20.43 10.03 -3.78
CA ALA A 81 20.99 9.31 -4.92
C ALA A 81 20.07 8.13 -5.31
N ASN A 82 20.11 7.78 -6.60
CA ASN A 82 19.49 6.56 -7.06
C ASN A 82 20.47 5.38 -6.97
N ALA A 83 20.23 4.48 -6.03
CA ALA A 83 20.96 3.22 -5.90
C ALA A 83 20.10 2.00 -6.27
N MET A 84 18.80 2.17 -6.46
CA MET A 84 17.88 1.10 -6.83
C MET A 84 17.90 0.91 -8.35
N PRO A 85 18.22 -0.28 -8.87
CA PRO A 85 18.15 -0.54 -10.30
C PRO A 85 16.70 -0.64 -10.78
N THR A 86 16.48 -0.36 -12.06
CA THR A 86 15.22 -0.74 -12.73
C THR A 86 15.11 -2.24 -12.81
N LEU A 87 14.01 -2.79 -12.34
CA LEU A 87 13.78 -4.24 -12.29
C LEU A 87 12.99 -4.70 -13.54
N PRO A 88 13.35 -5.84 -14.14
CA PRO A 88 12.65 -6.39 -15.31
C PRO A 88 11.40 -7.17 -14.86
N LEU A 89 10.45 -6.48 -14.22
CA LEU A 89 9.21 -7.05 -13.71
C LEU A 89 8.03 -6.66 -14.60
N GLU A 90 7.04 -7.53 -14.67
CA GLU A 90 5.75 -7.25 -15.30
C GLU A 90 4.89 -6.34 -14.42
N ASP A 91 3.96 -5.61 -15.02
CA ASP A 91 3.08 -4.69 -14.31
C ASP A 91 2.34 -5.32 -13.14
N GLN A 92 1.90 -6.58 -13.28
CA GLN A 92 1.24 -7.31 -12.20
C GLN A 92 2.20 -7.62 -11.04
N GLN A 93 3.44 -7.94 -11.33
CA GLN A 93 4.44 -8.22 -10.28
C GLN A 93 4.78 -6.97 -9.45
N PHE A 94 4.79 -5.78 -10.06
CA PHE A 94 4.91 -4.52 -9.32
C PHE A 94 3.73 -4.28 -8.39
N LYS A 95 2.50 -4.58 -8.81
CA LYS A 95 1.30 -4.48 -7.98
C LYS A 95 1.33 -5.48 -6.83
N ASP A 96 1.68 -6.72 -7.10
CA ASP A 96 1.74 -7.80 -6.11
C ASP A 96 2.78 -7.48 -5.02
N VAL A 97 3.99 -7.04 -5.39
CA VAL A 97 5.01 -6.69 -4.41
C VAL A 97 4.64 -5.44 -3.60
N ALA A 98 3.98 -4.46 -4.22
CA ALA A 98 3.48 -3.28 -3.52
C ALA A 98 2.37 -3.65 -2.51
N GLU A 99 1.48 -4.59 -2.85
CA GLU A 99 0.48 -5.14 -1.92
C GLU A 99 1.15 -5.88 -0.77
N TYR A 100 2.12 -6.74 -1.06
CA TYR A 100 2.89 -7.45 -0.03
C TYR A 100 3.58 -6.48 0.93
N ILE A 101 4.35 -5.51 0.42
CA ILE A 101 5.03 -4.51 1.25
C ILE A 101 4.00 -3.74 2.10
N SER A 102 2.91 -3.27 1.50
CA SER A 102 1.85 -2.55 2.21
C SER A 102 1.21 -3.40 3.32
N SER A 103 1.13 -4.71 3.15
CA SER A 103 0.57 -5.65 4.14
C SER A 103 1.42 -5.80 5.40
N LEU A 104 2.71 -5.44 5.35
CA LEU A 104 3.61 -5.47 6.51
C LEU A 104 3.19 -4.49 7.62
N GLN A 105 2.37 -3.48 7.29
CA GLN A 105 1.84 -2.49 8.24
C GLN A 105 0.31 -2.37 8.14
N PRO A 106 -0.45 -3.40 8.54
CA PRO A 106 -1.91 -3.43 8.33
C PRO A 106 -2.65 -2.34 9.12
N PHE A 107 -2.11 -1.91 10.25
CA PHE A 107 -2.74 -0.87 11.08
C PHE A 107 -2.65 0.54 10.49
N LYS A 108 -1.68 0.80 9.62
CA LYS A 108 -1.52 2.10 8.98
C LYS A 108 -2.72 2.45 8.09
N LYS A 109 -3.30 1.48 7.39
CA LYS A 109 -4.50 1.70 6.55
C LYS A 109 -5.65 2.29 7.38
N TRP A 110 -5.83 1.82 8.61
CA TRP A 110 -6.84 2.35 9.53
C TRP A 110 -6.53 3.78 9.99
N MET A 111 -5.30 4.08 10.39
CA MET A 111 -4.88 5.41 10.85
C MET A 111 -4.98 6.47 9.75
N ILE A 112 -4.65 6.13 8.50
CA ILE A 112 -4.74 7.03 7.36
C ILE A 112 -6.20 7.36 7.04
N LYS A 113 -7.08 6.38 7.08
CA LYS A 113 -8.51 6.56 6.88
C LYS A 113 -9.09 7.52 7.94
N SER A 114 -8.79 7.29 9.21
CA SER A 114 -9.23 8.14 10.32
C SER A 114 -8.73 9.58 10.20
N LYS A 115 -7.48 9.79 9.78
CA LYS A 115 -6.90 11.12 9.60
C LYS A 115 -7.52 11.89 8.43
N LYS A 116 -7.89 11.19 7.36
CA LYS A 116 -8.59 11.79 6.21
C LYS A 116 -10.01 12.22 6.60
N GLU A 117 -10.75 11.37 7.30
CA GLU A 117 -12.09 11.68 7.79
C GLU A 117 -12.09 12.86 8.76
N LEU A 118 -11.08 12.96 9.62
CA LEU A 118 -10.94 14.08 10.57
C LEU A 118 -10.67 15.40 9.84
N LYS A 119 -9.83 15.39 8.80
CA LYS A 119 -9.58 16.61 7.99
C LYS A 119 -10.81 17.09 7.25
N VAL A 120 -11.62 16.19 6.71
CA VAL A 120 -12.88 16.54 6.03
C VAL A 120 -13.84 17.20 7.03
N LYS A 121 -14.06 16.63 8.21
CA LYS A 121 -14.92 17.20 9.25
C LYS A 121 -14.44 18.58 9.74
N THR A 122 -13.13 18.79 9.83
CA THR A 122 -12.57 20.08 10.25
C THR A 122 -12.76 21.17 9.19
N SER A 123 -12.69 20.83 7.89
CA SER A 123 -12.95 21.77 6.81
C SER A 123 -14.42 22.18 6.73
N GLU A 124 -15.34 21.23 6.88
CA GLU A 124 -16.79 21.52 6.91
C GLU A 124 -17.19 22.42 8.11
N HIS A 125 -16.57 22.22 9.28
CA HIS A 125 -16.85 23.03 10.46
C HIS A 125 -16.34 24.47 10.33
N ASN A 126 -15.25 24.70 9.60
CA ASN A 126 -14.73 26.06 9.36
C ASN A 126 -15.55 26.85 8.32
N GLU A 127 -16.19 26.20 7.36
CA GLU A 127 -17.05 26.88 6.39
C GLU A 127 -18.37 27.37 7.01
N THR A 128 -18.93 26.61 7.95
CA THR A 128 -20.17 26.99 8.63
C THR A 128 -20.00 28.15 9.61
N ASN A 129 -18.78 28.41 10.09
CA ASN A 129 -18.51 29.47 11.08
C ASN A 129 -18.15 30.84 10.45
N SER A 130 -17.97 30.91 9.13
CA SER A 130 -17.62 32.13 8.40
C SER A 130 -18.85 32.96 7.92
N THR A 131 -20.05 32.48 8.17
CA THR A 131 -21.31 33.09 7.68
C THR A 131 -22.14 33.80 8.77
N GLN A 132 -21.52 34.23 9.90
CA GLN A 132 -22.24 35.07 10.86
C GLN A 132 -22.11 36.54 10.47
N PRO A 133 -23.22 37.26 10.18
CA PRO A 133 -23.18 38.69 9.89
C PRO A 133 -22.82 39.47 11.14
N LYS A 134 -21.85 40.35 11.02
CA LYS A 134 -21.55 41.37 12.04
C LYS A 134 -22.71 42.34 12.11
N SER A 135 -23.43 42.29 13.20
CA SER A 135 -24.34 43.37 13.66
C SER A 135 -23.55 44.43 14.43
#